data_2cf7a902cbec74b2edd295eeb9e40c90
#
_entry.id   2cf7a902cbec74b2edd295eeb9e40c90
#
_cell.length_a   1.000
_cell.length_b   1.000
_cell.length_c   1.000
_cell.angle_alpha   90.00
_cell.angle_beta   90.00
_cell.angle_gamma   90.00
#
_symmetry.space_group_name_H-M   'P 1'
#
loop_
_entity.id
_entity.type
_entity.pdbx_description
1 polymer ?
#
loop_
_entity_poly.entity_id
_entity_poly.type
_entity_poly.pdbx_seq_one_letter_code
_entity_poly.pdbx_strand_id
1 'polypeptide(L)'
;MPTFGRKKEDFVFISGIGCSSRFPYYMNTYGFHSIHGRALPIASGVKLANPDLSVWVVTGDGDALSIGGNHFIHALRRNMDLNVLLFNNRIYGLTKGQYSPTSEVGKVTKASPFGSIDYPLNPPALALGSQATFVARTIDRWQSHLASILKRSYQHSGSSFTEIYQNCNIFNDGAYAPYTGADKLDNVIELEHGKPMVFAKGSKGIRLDGFTPTVVSMDDYSLDDLLVHDESNLDLANIISNWTSHPILPEPIGVIYCVDKPTYNKKVDEQISAAVEKLGPGDFNKLLKIKIKDEVKKNQLSQELLMQQSKMASMGEMLESIA
;
A
#
# COMPACT_ATOMS: atom_id res chain seq x y z
N MET A 1 17.62 4.90 9.07
CA MET A 1 18.24 5.65 7.96
C MET A 1 19.78 5.55 7.98
N PRO A 2 20.51 5.95 9.03
CA PRO A 2 21.98 5.77 9.04
C PRO A 2 22.44 4.33 8.79
N THR A 3 21.63 3.36 9.16
CA THR A 3 21.90 1.91 8.99
C THR A 3 21.78 1.38 7.58
N PHE A 4 21.22 2.17 6.64
CA PHE A 4 21.02 1.73 5.25
C PHE A 4 22.18 2.12 4.32
N GLY A 5 23.22 2.82 4.83
CA GLY A 5 24.43 3.16 4.05
C GLY A 5 24.21 4.17 2.92
N ARG A 6 23.07 4.85 2.88
CA ARG A 6 22.72 5.89 1.89
C ARG A 6 22.61 7.26 2.53
N LYS A 7 22.77 8.31 1.72
CA LYS A 7 22.59 9.70 2.16
C LYS A 7 21.13 9.99 2.43
N LYS A 8 20.83 10.94 3.32
CA LYS A 8 19.46 11.35 3.64
C LYS A 8 18.69 11.92 2.45
N GLU A 9 19.42 12.51 1.51
CA GLU A 9 18.90 13.09 0.27
C GLU A 9 18.39 12.02 -0.72
N ASP A 10 18.80 10.76 -0.54
CA ASP A 10 18.30 9.64 -1.35
C ASP A 10 16.95 9.13 -0.88
N PHE A 11 16.43 9.62 0.24
CA PHE A 11 15.16 9.18 0.83
C PHE A 11 14.07 10.23 0.63
N VAL A 12 12.89 9.77 0.22
CA VAL A 12 11.68 10.60 0.10
C VAL A 12 10.55 9.93 0.85
N PHE A 13 9.92 10.66 1.77
CA PHE A 13 8.73 10.23 2.49
C PHE A 13 7.49 10.93 1.94
N ILE A 14 6.53 10.15 1.46
CA ILE A 14 5.29 10.63 0.88
C ILE A 14 4.14 10.15 1.75
N SER A 15 3.30 11.09 2.19
CA SER A 15 2.16 10.76 3.05
C SER A 15 0.84 11.25 2.47
N GLY A 16 -0.25 10.59 2.88
CA GLY A 16 -1.62 11.02 2.61
C GLY A 16 -2.15 11.96 3.72
N ILE A 17 -3.35 11.68 4.24
CA ILE A 17 -3.97 12.46 5.32
C ILE A 17 -4.31 11.54 6.50
N GLY A 18 -4.03 12.02 7.69
CA GLY A 18 -4.27 11.35 8.96
C GLY A 18 -3.14 11.63 9.96
N CYS A 19 -3.21 11.01 11.15
CA CYS A 19 -2.21 11.22 12.20
C CYS A 19 -0.82 10.73 11.74
N SER A 20 -0.72 9.57 11.12
CA SER A 20 0.52 9.03 10.55
C SER A 20 1.10 9.90 9.45
N SER A 21 0.28 10.65 8.74
CA SER A 21 0.69 11.50 7.62
C SER A 21 1.54 12.71 8.04
N ARG A 22 1.66 12.97 9.34
CA ARG A 22 2.60 13.94 9.88
C ARG A 22 4.06 13.45 9.84
N PHE A 23 4.29 12.20 9.53
CA PHE A 23 5.62 11.57 9.54
C PHE A 23 6.69 12.37 8.74
N PRO A 24 6.43 12.89 7.52
CA PRO A 24 7.40 13.68 6.78
C PRO A 24 7.90 14.93 7.52
N TYR A 25 7.09 15.51 8.42
CA TYR A 25 7.49 16.69 9.19
C TYR A 25 8.53 16.39 10.27
N TYR A 26 8.67 15.12 10.66
CA TYR A 26 9.63 14.69 11.68
C TYR A 26 10.90 14.07 11.10
N MET A 27 10.95 13.88 9.76
CA MET A 27 12.10 13.28 9.09
C MET A 27 13.02 14.36 8.53
N ASN A 28 14.32 14.21 8.75
CA ASN A 28 15.35 15.08 8.12
C ASN A 28 15.73 14.54 6.73
N THR A 29 14.75 14.36 5.85
CA THR A 29 14.85 13.88 4.48
C THR A 29 13.94 14.72 3.59
N TYR A 30 13.89 14.44 2.29
CA TYR A 30 12.82 14.99 1.48
C TYR A 30 11.48 14.37 1.88
N GLY A 31 10.42 15.19 1.86
CA GLY A 31 9.08 14.77 2.20
C GLY A 31 8.02 15.48 1.39
N PHE A 32 6.92 14.80 1.12
CA PHE A 32 5.76 15.34 0.43
C PHE A 32 4.48 14.91 1.14
N HIS A 33 3.73 15.88 1.66
CA HIS A 33 2.42 15.67 2.28
C HIS A 33 1.34 15.89 1.21
N SER A 34 0.66 14.82 0.82
CA SER A 34 -0.33 14.83 -0.26
C SER A 34 -1.76 14.98 0.25
N ILE A 35 -2.74 14.67 -0.57
CA ILE A 35 -4.16 14.62 -0.19
C ILE A 35 -4.61 13.21 0.16
N HIS A 36 -5.78 13.10 0.77
CA HIS A 36 -6.35 11.86 1.31
C HIS A 36 -6.40 10.74 0.25
N GLY A 37 -5.77 9.62 0.58
CA GLY A 37 -5.70 8.43 -0.26
C GLY A 37 -4.85 8.56 -1.53
N ARG A 38 -3.98 9.58 -1.65
CA ARG A 38 -3.21 9.83 -2.88
C ARG A 38 -1.68 9.69 -2.72
N ALA A 39 -1.22 9.24 -1.57
CA ALA A 39 0.22 9.03 -1.35
C ALA A 39 0.83 8.03 -2.34
N LEU A 40 0.17 6.90 -2.59
CA LEU A 40 0.67 5.84 -3.48
C LEU A 40 0.85 6.25 -4.95
N PRO A 41 -0.13 6.88 -5.63
CA PRO A 41 0.07 7.31 -7.01
C PRO A 41 1.13 8.39 -7.14
N ILE A 42 1.24 9.31 -6.16
CA ILE A 42 2.30 10.32 -6.14
C ILE A 42 3.68 9.66 -5.96
N ALA A 43 3.80 8.73 -5.00
CA ALA A 43 5.02 7.97 -4.78
C ALA A 43 5.44 7.17 -6.03
N SER A 44 4.47 6.57 -6.73
CA SER A 44 4.71 5.87 -7.99
C SER A 44 5.27 6.81 -9.05
N GLY A 45 4.73 8.02 -9.16
CA GLY A 45 5.24 9.06 -10.07
C GLY A 45 6.67 9.49 -9.72
N VAL A 46 6.97 9.71 -8.44
CA VAL A 46 8.32 10.05 -7.96
C VAL A 46 9.32 8.95 -8.30
N LYS A 47 8.96 7.69 -8.05
CA LYS A 47 9.83 6.53 -8.35
C LYS A 47 10.09 6.35 -9.84
N LEU A 48 9.08 6.60 -10.69
CA LEU A 48 9.24 6.57 -12.15
C LEU A 48 10.09 7.73 -12.68
N ALA A 49 9.98 8.91 -12.06
CA ALA A 49 10.75 10.09 -12.47
C ALA A 49 12.23 10.01 -12.02
N ASN A 50 12.49 9.36 -10.90
CA ASN A 50 13.85 9.14 -10.39
C ASN A 50 13.94 7.75 -9.71
N PRO A 51 14.35 6.72 -10.46
CA PRO A 51 14.41 5.35 -9.96
C PRO A 51 15.48 5.12 -8.87
N ASP A 52 16.44 6.03 -8.71
CA ASP A 52 17.49 5.91 -7.70
C ASP A 52 17.04 6.27 -6.29
N LEU A 53 15.90 6.96 -6.15
CA LEU A 53 15.37 7.35 -4.86
C LEU A 53 14.80 6.15 -4.09
N SER A 54 15.05 6.11 -2.79
CA SER A 54 14.34 5.24 -1.85
C SER A 54 13.05 5.93 -1.43
N VAL A 55 11.93 5.48 -1.99
CA VAL A 55 10.62 6.11 -1.81
C VAL A 55 9.82 5.34 -0.77
N TRP A 56 9.40 6.06 0.27
CA TRP A 56 8.63 5.56 1.40
C TRP A 56 7.26 6.21 1.45
N VAL A 57 6.23 5.40 1.52
CA VAL A 57 4.84 5.85 1.67
C VAL A 57 4.41 5.64 3.10
N VAL A 58 3.93 6.69 3.75
CA VAL A 58 3.37 6.63 5.09
C VAL A 58 1.88 6.95 5.02
N THR A 59 1.06 6.00 5.44
CA THR A 59 -0.39 6.10 5.36
C THR A 59 -1.05 5.51 6.60
N GLY A 60 -2.30 5.85 6.85
CA GLY A 60 -3.14 5.23 7.87
C GLY A 60 -4.11 4.23 7.25
N ASP A 61 -4.73 3.41 8.09
CA ASP A 61 -5.74 2.45 7.68
C ASP A 61 -6.94 3.12 6.97
N GLY A 62 -7.45 4.22 7.52
CA GLY A 62 -8.50 5.00 6.87
C GLY A 62 -8.08 5.68 5.57
N ASP A 63 -6.84 6.13 5.49
CA ASP A 63 -6.29 6.80 4.31
C ASP A 63 -6.07 5.83 3.14
N ALA A 64 -5.41 4.71 3.40
CA ALA A 64 -5.06 3.73 2.38
C ALA A 64 -6.23 2.84 1.94
N LEU A 65 -7.08 2.43 2.89
CA LEU A 65 -8.06 1.35 2.66
C LEU A 65 -9.48 1.86 2.38
N SER A 66 -9.77 3.15 2.60
CA SER A 66 -11.01 3.80 2.19
C SER A 66 -10.83 4.45 0.82
N ILE A 67 -10.71 5.77 0.77
CA ILE A 67 -10.58 6.51 -0.49
C ILE A 67 -9.30 6.14 -1.28
N GLY A 68 -8.27 5.64 -0.60
CA GLY A 68 -7.01 5.17 -1.20
C GLY A 68 -7.04 3.74 -1.74
N GLY A 69 -8.09 2.95 -1.48
CA GLY A 69 -8.13 1.51 -1.73
C GLY A 69 -7.80 1.11 -3.18
N ASN A 70 -8.34 1.83 -4.16
CA ASN A 70 -8.00 1.60 -5.56
C ASN A 70 -6.50 1.80 -5.85
N HIS A 71 -5.90 2.84 -5.30
CA HIS A 71 -4.47 3.12 -5.49
C HIS A 71 -3.59 2.11 -4.76
N PHE A 72 -4.04 1.63 -3.60
CA PHE A 72 -3.37 0.57 -2.85
C PHE A 72 -3.27 -0.72 -3.68
N ILE A 73 -4.39 -1.20 -4.20
CA ILE A 73 -4.45 -2.39 -5.06
C ILE A 73 -3.53 -2.23 -6.28
N HIS A 74 -3.64 -1.11 -6.99
CA HIS A 74 -2.91 -0.91 -8.24
C HIS A 74 -1.41 -0.66 -8.07
N ALA A 75 -0.95 -0.06 -6.97
CA ALA A 75 0.47 0.09 -6.69
C ALA A 75 1.12 -1.26 -6.39
N LEU A 76 0.48 -2.07 -5.53
CA LEU A 76 0.98 -3.39 -5.15
C LEU A 76 1.00 -4.36 -6.35
N ARG A 77 -0.12 -4.47 -7.10
CA ARG A 77 -0.19 -5.38 -8.25
C ARG A 77 0.80 -5.03 -9.37
N ARG A 78 1.21 -3.77 -9.49
CA ARG A 78 2.24 -3.35 -10.44
C ARG A 78 3.65 -3.65 -9.96
N ASN A 79 3.80 -4.02 -8.70
CA ASN A 79 5.10 -4.18 -8.06
C ASN A 79 5.98 -2.93 -8.21
N MET A 80 5.41 -1.77 -7.87
CA MET A 80 6.18 -0.53 -7.80
C MET A 80 7.26 -0.65 -6.73
N ASP A 81 8.49 -0.23 -7.01
CA ASP A 81 9.58 -0.27 -6.03
C ASP A 81 9.40 0.80 -4.94
N LEU A 82 8.52 0.52 -3.99
CA LEU A 82 8.08 1.41 -2.91
C LEU A 82 8.05 0.69 -1.57
N ASN A 83 8.40 1.40 -0.51
CA ASN A 83 8.21 0.93 0.86
C ASN A 83 6.91 1.53 1.44
N VAL A 84 5.89 0.72 1.62
CA VAL A 84 4.56 1.16 2.10
C VAL A 84 4.40 0.81 3.56
N LEU A 85 4.29 1.84 4.42
CA LEU A 85 4.06 1.72 5.85
C LEU A 85 2.62 2.13 6.16
N LEU A 86 1.80 1.16 6.54
CA LEU A 86 0.43 1.38 6.94
C LEU A 86 0.34 1.36 8.47
N PHE A 87 0.15 2.52 9.08
CA PHE A 87 -0.12 2.64 10.51
C PHE A 87 -1.59 2.36 10.79
N ASN A 88 -1.86 1.21 11.39
CA ASN A 88 -3.20 0.76 11.70
C ASN A 88 -3.53 1.03 13.17
N ASN A 89 -4.43 1.98 13.43
CA ASN A 89 -4.92 2.27 14.76
C ASN A 89 -6.43 2.01 14.91
N ARG A 90 -7.06 1.43 13.90
CA ARG A 90 -8.49 1.06 13.86
C ARG A 90 -9.44 2.22 14.16
N ILE A 91 -9.04 3.47 13.79
CA ILE A 91 -9.87 4.66 14.03
C ILE A 91 -9.44 5.82 13.12
N TYR A 92 -10.38 6.66 12.68
CA TYR A 92 -10.05 7.97 12.14
C TYR A 92 -9.76 8.95 13.29
N GLY A 93 -8.49 9.02 13.73
CA GLY A 93 -8.10 9.87 14.86
C GLY A 93 -8.11 11.37 14.54
N LEU A 94 -7.62 11.78 13.36
CA LEU A 94 -7.51 13.18 12.95
C LEU A 94 -8.86 13.88 12.91
N THR A 95 -9.91 13.21 12.49
CA THR A 95 -11.29 13.70 12.37
C THR A 95 -12.12 13.48 13.63
N LYS A 96 -11.48 13.16 14.74
CA LYS A 96 -12.05 13.04 16.10
C LYS A 96 -12.83 11.76 16.39
N GLY A 97 -12.42 10.64 15.79
CA GLY A 97 -12.79 9.31 16.29
C GLY A 97 -13.98 8.64 15.58
N GLN A 98 -14.08 8.74 14.26
CA GLN A 98 -14.98 7.87 13.48
C GLN A 98 -14.35 6.47 13.32
N TYR A 99 -15.17 5.42 13.19
CA TYR A 99 -14.67 4.10 12.87
C TYR A 99 -14.01 4.09 11.47
N SER A 100 -12.94 3.33 11.34
CA SER A 100 -12.14 3.18 10.11
C SER A 100 -12.46 1.86 9.42
N PRO A 101 -11.97 1.60 8.21
CA PRO A 101 -12.17 0.33 7.53
C PRO A 101 -11.66 -0.91 8.30
N THR A 102 -10.76 -0.73 9.27
CA THR A 102 -10.21 -1.81 10.10
C THR A 102 -10.80 -1.87 11.52
N SER A 103 -11.75 -0.99 11.84
CA SER A 103 -12.46 -1.02 13.12
C SER A 103 -13.28 -2.29 13.25
N GLU A 104 -13.33 -2.84 14.45
CA GLU A 104 -14.14 -4.02 14.78
C GLU A 104 -15.64 -3.75 14.62
N VAL A 105 -16.41 -4.80 14.28
CA VAL A 105 -17.88 -4.75 14.27
C VAL A 105 -18.39 -4.34 15.65
N GLY A 106 -19.37 -3.45 15.70
CA GLY A 106 -19.92 -2.95 16.95
C GLY A 106 -19.13 -1.81 17.59
N LYS A 107 -18.08 -1.27 16.92
CA LYS A 107 -17.32 -0.13 17.44
C LYS A 107 -18.20 1.08 17.65
N VAL A 108 -18.41 1.45 18.91
CA VAL A 108 -19.18 2.64 19.30
C VAL A 108 -18.29 3.88 19.19
N THR A 109 -18.75 4.88 18.47
CA THR A 109 -18.10 6.20 18.34
C THR A 109 -19.15 7.29 18.45
N LYS A 110 -18.72 8.55 18.56
CA LYS A 110 -19.66 9.70 18.56
C LYS A 110 -20.50 9.76 17.26
N ALA A 111 -19.93 9.37 16.14
CA ALA A 111 -20.63 9.33 14.85
C ALA A 111 -21.45 8.06 14.64
N SER A 112 -21.18 7.01 15.39
CA SER A 112 -21.85 5.70 15.32
C SER A 112 -22.23 5.23 16.72
N PRO A 113 -23.24 5.86 17.34
CA PRO A 113 -23.60 5.60 18.76
C PRO A 113 -24.17 4.20 18.99
N PHE A 114 -24.65 3.52 17.96
CA PHE A 114 -25.15 2.14 18.01
C PHE A 114 -24.12 1.09 17.55
N GLY A 115 -22.87 1.53 17.32
CA GLY A 115 -21.78 0.68 16.83
C GLY A 115 -21.66 0.65 15.31
N SER A 116 -20.47 0.26 14.83
CA SER A 116 -20.22 0.00 13.40
C SER A 116 -20.87 -1.31 12.97
N ILE A 117 -21.35 -1.37 11.73
CA ILE A 117 -21.95 -2.58 11.14
C ILE A 117 -21.07 -3.20 10.05
N ASP A 118 -20.02 -2.48 9.65
CA ASP A 118 -19.09 -2.93 8.62
C ASP A 118 -18.15 -4.00 9.17
N TYR A 119 -17.84 -4.99 8.34
CA TYR A 119 -16.79 -5.96 8.64
C TYR A 119 -15.40 -5.33 8.42
N PRO A 120 -14.45 -5.53 9.34
CA PRO A 120 -13.12 -4.96 9.22
C PRO A 120 -12.37 -5.55 8.02
N LEU A 121 -11.72 -4.69 7.24
CA LEU A 121 -10.76 -5.11 6.25
C LEU A 121 -9.52 -5.70 6.93
N ASN A 122 -8.97 -6.74 6.31
CA ASN A 122 -7.69 -7.35 6.69
C ASN A 122 -6.59 -6.84 5.73
N PRO A 123 -5.73 -5.91 6.16
CA PRO A 123 -4.77 -5.27 5.27
C PRO A 123 -3.74 -6.22 4.66
N PRO A 124 -3.15 -7.19 5.40
CA PRO A 124 -2.27 -8.20 4.80
C PRO A 124 -2.96 -9.09 3.77
N ALA A 125 -4.18 -9.56 4.04
CA ALA A 125 -4.92 -10.37 3.09
C ALA A 125 -5.26 -9.58 1.81
N LEU A 126 -5.62 -8.30 1.95
CA LEU A 126 -5.82 -7.41 0.79
C LEU A 126 -4.52 -7.19 0.00
N ALA A 127 -3.39 -7.04 0.69
CA ALA A 127 -2.09 -6.89 0.04
C ALA A 127 -1.69 -8.15 -0.74
N LEU A 128 -1.88 -9.34 -0.16
CA LEU A 128 -1.66 -10.63 -0.84
C LEU A 128 -2.60 -10.77 -2.06
N GLY A 129 -3.90 -10.51 -1.88
CA GLY A 129 -4.88 -10.51 -2.97
C GLY A 129 -4.57 -9.49 -4.07
N SER A 130 -3.85 -8.42 -3.74
CA SER A 130 -3.32 -7.44 -4.68
C SER A 130 -1.96 -7.82 -5.27
N GLN A 131 -1.48 -9.03 -5.04
CA GLN A 131 -0.22 -9.58 -5.56
C GLN A 131 1.04 -8.85 -5.07
N ALA A 132 1.01 -8.29 -3.85
CA ALA A 132 2.21 -7.73 -3.23
C ALA A 132 3.32 -8.79 -3.14
N THR A 133 4.57 -8.36 -3.32
CA THR A 133 5.73 -9.25 -3.30
C THR A 133 6.43 -9.31 -1.95
N PHE A 134 6.10 -8.38 -1.06
CA PHE A 134 6.51 -8.39 0.34
C PHE A 134 5.34 -7.93 1.21
N VAL A 135 4.95 -8.75 2.18
CA VAL A 135 3.89 -8.45 3.15
C VAL A 135 4.41 -8.78 4.54
N ALA A 136 4.37 -7.80 5.43
CA ALA A 136 4.82 -7.95 6.81
C ALA A 136 3.88 -7.25 7.77
N ARG A 137 3.92 -7.66 9.03
CA ARG A 137 3.26 -6.99 10.15
C ARG A 137 4.21 -6.80 11.31
N THR A 138 4.07 -5.68 12.01
CA THR A 138 4.80 -5.38 13.24
C THR A 138 3.98 -4.50 14.16
N ILE A 139 4.53 -4.21 15.34
CA ILE A 139 3.88 -3.40 16.38
C ILE A 139 4.83 -2.26 16.73
N ASP A 140 4.32 -1.03 16.81
CA ASP A 140 5.12 0.18 17.06
C ASP A 140 5.95 0.12 18.36
N ARG A 141 5.42 -0.53 19.38
CA ARG A 141 6.09 -0.70 20.69
C ARG A 141 7.16 -1.80 20.73
N TRP A 142 7.23 -2.65 19.71
CA TRP A 142 8.26 -3.69 19.55
C TRP A 142 9.43 -3.14 18.72
N GLN A 143 10.17 -2.19 19.26
CA GLN A 143 11.13 -1.36 18.52
C GLN A 143 12.19 -2.17 17.78
N SER A 144 12.77 -3.21 18.40
CA SER A 144 13.77 -4.06 17.77
C SER A 144 13.20 -4.84 16.59
N HIS A 145 11.99 -5.41 16.77
CA HIS A 145 11.27 -6.13 15.73
C HIS A 145 10.88 -5.17 14.59
N LEU A 146 10.31 -4.00 14.90
CA LEU A 146 9.99 -2.96 13.91
C LEU A 146 11.23 -2.58 13.09
N ALA A 147 12.37 -2.35 13.74
CA ALA A 147 13.61 -2.00 13.05
C ALA A 147 14.09 -3.11 12.10
N SER A 148 13.97 -4.38 12.49
CA SER A 148 14.31 -5.54 11.66
C SER A 148 13.39 -5.63 10.43
N ILE A 149 12.08 -5.45 10.60
CA ILE A 149 11.10 -5.47 9.51
C ILE A 149 11.34 -4.31 8.54
N LEU A 150 11.57 -3.10 9.03
CA LEU A 150 11.89 -1.95 8.18
C LEU A 150 13.18 -2.16 7.37
N LYS A 151 14.17 -2.84 7.95
CA LYS A 151 15.39 -3.21 7.23
C LYS A 151 15.10 -4.22 6.12
N ARG A 152 14.29 -5.24 6.40
CA ARG A 152 13.85 -6.23 5.40
C ARG A 152 13.03 -5.58 4.29
N SER A 153 12.09 -4.70 4.64
CA SER A 153 11.30 -3.90 3.70
C SER A 153 12.19 -3.07 2.76
N TYR A 154 13.20 -2.38 3.30
CA TYR A 154 14.16 -1.60 2.52
C TYR A 154 15.01 -2.45 1.56
N GLN A 155 15.39 -3.67 1.96
CA GLN A 155 16.20 -4.59 1.17
C GLN A 155 15.43 -5.27 0.04
N HIS A 156 14.10 -5.30 0.14
CA HIS A 156 13.24 -5.90 -0.87
C HIS A 156 13.19 -5.04 -2.14
N SER A 157 13.32 -5.66 -3.30
CA SER A 157 13.16 -5.00 -4.60
C SER A 157 11.73 -5.18 -5.09
N GLY A 158 10.93 -4.13 -4.96
CA GLY A 158 9.51 -4.13 -5.33
C GLY A 158 8.63 -3.48 -4.28
N SER A 159 7.32 -3.74 -4.36
CA SER A 159 6.37 -3.21 -3.40
C SER A 159 6.47 -3.95 -2.08
N SER A 160 7.08 -3.34 -1.08
CA SER A 160 7.02 -3.83 0.28
C SER A 160 5.84 -3.18 1.01
N PHE A 161 4.96 -4.01 1.57
CA PHE A 161 3.86 -3.59 2.42
C PHE A 161 4.11 -4.04 3.86
N THR A 162 4.13 -3.08 4.78
CA THR A 162 4.27 -3.33 6.21
C THR A 162 3.11 -2.70 6.96
N GLU A 163 2.29 -3.52 7.59
CA GLU A 163 1.28 -3.08 8.55
C GLU A 163 1.95 -2.88 9.92
N ILE A 164 1.71 -1.72 10.53
CA ILE A 164 2.25 -1.36 11.84
C ILE A 164 1.07 -1.09 12.78
N TYR A 165 0.87 -1.97 13.75
CA TYR A 165 -0.12 -1.75 14.79
C TYR A 165 0.32 -0.60 15.69
N GLN A 166 -0.55 0.39 15.82
CA GLN A 166 -0.31 1.58 16.61
C GLN A 166 -1.51 1.93 17.47
N ASN A 167 -1.29 2.14 18.75
CA ASN A 167 -2.35 2.58 19.66
C ASN A 167 -2.72 4.04 19.42
N CYS A 168 -4.02 4.36 19.45
CA CYS A 168 -4.52 5.72 19.51
C CYS A 168 -5.02 6.02 20.92
N ASN A 169 -4.20 6.63 21.74
CA ASN A 169 -4.49 6.91 23.16
C ASN A 169 -5.60 7.95 23.39
N ILE A 170 -6.15 8.56 22.35
CA ILE A 170 -7.22 9.56 22.43
C ILE A 170 -8.59 8.98 22.07
N PHE A 171 -8.66 8.24 20.97
CA PHE A 171 -9.94 7.81 20.40
C PHE A 171 -10.13 6.28 20.35
N ASN A 172 -9.07 5.51 20.55
CA ASN A 172 -9.11 4.05 20.51
C ASN A 172 -8.02 3.44 21.41
N ASP A 173 -7.96 3.92 22.66
CA ASP A 173 -6.95 3.45 23.61
C ASP A 173 -7.17 1.99 23.97
N GLY A 174 -6.07 1.24 24.02
CA GLY A 174 -6.08 -0.18 24.34
C GLY A 174 -6.45 -1.12 23.18
N ALA A 175 -6.63 -0.62 21.95
CA ALA A 175 -6.99 -1.44 20.78
C ALA A 175 -6.03 -2.64 20.55
N TYR A 176 -4.77 -2.50 20.95
CA TYR A 176 -3.73 -3.52 20.84
C TYR A 176 -3.12 -3.92 22.19
N ALA A 177 -3.86 -3.72 23.28
CA ALA A 177 -3.40 -4.07 24.63
C ALA A 177 -2.95 -5.55 24.76
N PRO A 178 -3.65 -6.55 24.18
CA PRO A 178 -3.20 -7.95 24.24
C PRO A 178 -1.80 -8.17 23.64
N TYR A 179 -1.39 -7.36 22.67
CA TYR A 179 -0.13 -7.50 21.94
C TYR A 179 1.00 -6.64 22.48
N THR A 180 0.70 -5.76 23.46
CA THR A 180 1.67 -4.81 24.02
C THR A 180 1.79 -4.87 25.54
N GLY A 181 0.88 -5.58 26.20
CA GLY A 181 0.81 -5.76 27.65
C GLY A 181 1.79 -6.80 28.20
N ALA A 182 1.56 -7.23 29.45
CA ALA A 182 2.37 -8.24 30.15
C ALA A 182 2.29 -9.60 29.47
N ASP A 183 1.11 -9.95 28.94
CA ASP A 183 0.81 -11.26 28.35
C ASP A 183 1.04 -11.28 26.81
N LYS A 184 1.75 -10.30 26.29
CA LYS A 184 1.98 -10.15 24.85
C LYS A 184 2.60 -11.39 24.19
N LEU A 185 3.47 -12.12 24.90
CA LEU A 185 4.13 -13.33 24.38
C LEU A 185 3.17 -14.52 24.28
N ASP A 186 2.05 -14.48 24.99
CA ASP A 186 1.01 -15.52 24.91
C ASP A 186 0.02 -15.25 23.77
N ASN A 187 -0.01 -14.01 23.26
CA ASN A 187 -0.95 -13.53 22.26
C ASN A 187 -0.33 -13.20 20.91
N VAL A 188 0.99 -13.29 20.79
CA VAL A 188 1.74 -12.93 19.57
C VAL A 188 2.67 -14.07 19.18
N ILE A 189 2.77 -14.35 17.87
CA ILE A 189 3.76 -15.26 17.31
C ILE A 189 4.66 -14.50 16.34
N GLU A 190 5.98 -14.59 16.57
CA GLU A 190 6.97 -14.03 15.65
C GLU A 190 7.27 -15.05 14.54
N LEU A 191 7.04 -14.61 13.28
CA LEU A 191 7.28 -15.43 12.10
C LEU A 191 8.76 -15.35 11.70
N GLU A 192 9.43 -16.50 11.68
CA GLU A 192 10.80 -16.63 11.18
C GLU A 192 10.84 -17.67 10.06
N HIS A 193 11.37 -17.28 8.90
CA HIS A 193 11.50 -18.18 7.75
C HIS A 193 12.31 -19.45 8.10
N GLY A 194 11.78 -20.60 7.74
CA GLY A 194 12.40 -21.91 8.01
C GLY A 194 12.34 -22.37 9.47
N LYS A 195 11.60 -21.68 10.35
CA LYS A 195 11.45 -22.04 11.76
C LYS A 195 10.05 -22.59 12.06
N PRO A 196 9.96 -23.56 12.98
CA PRO A 196 8.68 -24.01 13.53
C PRO A 196 7.97 -22.85 14.23
N MET A 197 6.66 -22.77 14.05
CA MET A 197 5.83 -21.73 14.65
C MET A 197 5.55 -22.01 16.11
N VAL A 198 6.34 -21.39 17.00
CA VAL A 198 6.27 -21.54 18.46
C VAL A 198 6.01 -20.18 19.10
N PHE A 199 5.19 -20.15 20.15
CA PHE A 199 4.87 -18.93 20.91
C PHE A 199 4.66 -19.25 22.41
N ALA A 200 4.16 -18.29 23.20
CA ALA A 200 3.93 -18.45 24.63
C ALA A 200 5.20 -18.95 25.37
N LYS A 201 6.34 -18.29 25.09
CA LYS A 201 7.66 -18.65 25.67
C LYS A 201 8.08 -20.09 25.40
N GLY A 202 7.64 -20.68 24.30
CA GLY A 202 7.99 -22.03 23.91
C GLY A 202 7.03 -23.12 24.41
N SER A 203 5.94 -22.79 25.09
CA SER A 203 4.98 -23.75 25.61
C SER A 203 3.88 -24.16 24.63
N LYS A 204 3.70 -23.39 23.55
CA LYS A 204 2.66 -23.61 22.53
C LYS A 204 3.24 -23.56 21.13
N GLY A 205 2.66 -24.33 20.23
CA GLY A 205 2.99 -24.31 18.82
C GLY A 205 1.76 -24.27 17.93
N ILE A 206 1.98 -24.01 16.63
CA ILE A 206 0.93 -24.07 15.61
C ILE A 206 1.14 -25.31 14.74
N ARG A 207 0.08 -26.04 14.52
CA ARG A 207 0.00 -27.17 13.60
C ARG A 207 -1.13 -26.94 12.61
N LEU A 208 -1.05 -27.52 11.42
CA LEU A 208 -2.17 -27.58 10.48
C LEU A 208 -2.88 -28.92 10.60
N ASP A 209 -4.19 -28.85 10.77
CA ASP A 209 -5.09 -29.98 10.55
C ASP A 209 -5.82 -29.74 9.21
N GLY A 210 -5.30 -30.38 8.16
CA GLY A 210 -5.60 -30.01 6.78
C GLY A 210 -5.14 -28.57 6.49
N PHE A 211 -6.07 -27.66 6.28
CA PHE A 211 -5.79 -26.22 6.09
C PHE A 211 -6.11 -25.36 7.33
N THR A 212 -6.54 -25.98 8.41
CA THR A 212 -6.96 -25.28 9.63
C THR A 212 -5.80 -25.18 10.61
N PRO A 213 -5.33 -23.97 10.95
CA PRO A 213 -4.31 -23.81 11.98
C PRO A 213 -4.90 -24.10 13.36
N THR A 214 -4.18 -24.91 14.15
CA THR A 214 -4.55 -25.30 15.51
C THR A 214 -3.42 -25.03 16.47
N VAL A 215 -3.77 -24.57 17.69
CA VAL A 215 -2.81 -24.41 18.79
C VAL A 215 -2.62 -25.76 19.49
N VAL A 216 -1.38 -26.16 19.66
CA VAL A 216 -1.00 -27.40 20.38
C VAL A 216 -0.07 -27.10 21.55
N SER A 217 -0.09 -27.95 22.59
CA SER A 217 0.85 -27.86 23.70
C SER A 217 2.18 -28.52 23.33
N MET A 218 3.29 -27.89 23.69
CA MET A 218 4.62 -28.47 23.51
C MET A 218 4.95 -29.58 24.52
N ASP A 219 4.05 -29.84 25.46
CA ASP A 219 4.15 -31.02 26.31
C ASP A 219 3.73 -32.29 25.56
N ASP A 220 2.88 -32.17 24.54
CA ASP A 220 2.29 -33.29 23.78
C ASP A 220 2.90 -33.47 22.39
N TYR A 221 3.58 -32.43 21.85
CA TYR A 221 4.09 -32.36 20.47
C TYR A 221 5.57 -31.95 20.44
N SER A 222 6.31 -32.41 19.44
CA SER A 222 7.68 -32.00 19.15
C SER A 222 7.74 -30.84 18.14
N LEU A 223 8.91 -30.24 17.99
CA LEU A 223 9.11 -29.18 16.98
C LEU A 223 8.89 -29.67 15.55
N ASP A 224 9.14 -30.96 15.28
CA ASP A 224 8.97 -31.59 13.97
C ASP A 224 7.49 -31.77 13.56
N ASP A 225 6.58 -31.71 14.54
CA ASP A 225 5.14 -31.81 14.31
C ASP A 225 4.49 -30.46 13.95
N LEU A 226 5.23 -29.35 14.14
CA LEU A 226 4.72 -28.02 13.99
C LEU A 226 4.79 -27.53 12.55
N LEU A 227 3.92 -26.55 12.25
CA LEU A 227 3.99 -25.77 11.03
C LEU A 227 5.29 -24.98 10.98
N VAL A 228 6.06 -25.19 9.91
CA VAL A 228 7.26 -24.39 9.62
C VAL A 228 6.87 -23.22 8.75
N HIS A 229 7.27 -22.01 9.14
CA HIS A 229 6.99 -20.82 8.35
C HIS A 229 7.86 -20.78 7.08
N ASP A 230 7.21 -20.65 5.94
CA ASP A 230 7.85 -20.40 4.64
C ASP A 230 7.30 -19.09 4.05
N GLU A 231 8.08 -18.02 4.12
CA GLU A 231 7.69 -16.70 3.62
C GLU A 231 7.56 -16.64 2.09
N SER A 232 8.03 -17.65 1.36
CA SER A 232 7.85 -17.74 -0.10
C SER A 232 6.56 -18.43 -0.52
N ASN A 233 5.90 -19.11 0.41
CA ASN A 233 4.68 -19.87 0.14
C ASN A 233 3.44 -18.99 0.25
N LEU A 234 2.80 -18.68 -0.91
CA LEU A 234 1.62 -17.84 -0.98
C LEU A 234 0.39 -18.47 -0.28
N ASP A 235 0.22 -19.78 -0.37
CA ASP A 235 -0.92 -20.46 0.24
C ASP A 235 -0.83 -20.37 1.76
N LEU A 236 0.36 -20.62 2.31
CA LEU A 236 0.64 -20.45 3.73
C LEU A 236 0.45 -18.99 4.17
N ALA A 237 0.93 -18.03 3.39
CA ALA A 237 0.74 -16.61 3.68
C ALA A 237 -0.74 -16.22 3.73
N ASN A 238 -1.57 -16.77 2.83
CA ASN A 238 -3.04 -16.57 2.87
C ASN A 238 -3.67 -17.18 4.12
N ILE A 239 -3.25 -18.37 4.53
CA ILE A 239 -3.72 -18.99 5.79
C ILE A 239 -3.34 -18.08 6.96
N ILE A 240 -2.07 -17.69 7.09
CA ILE A 240 -1.56 -16.88 8.20
C ILE A 240 -2.25 -15.50 8.25
N SER A 241 -2.41 -14.84 7.12
CA SER A 241 -3.06 -13.52 7.09
C SER A 241 -4.52 -13.54 7.55
N ASN A 242 -5.22 -14.65 7.33
CA ASN A 242 -6.64 -14.79 7.67
C ASN A 242 -6.90 -15.17 9.13
N TRP A 243 -5.92 -15.52 9.91
CA TRP A 243 -6.14 -15.77 11.34
C TRP A 243 -6.01 -14.55 12.24
N THR A 244 -5.72 -13.38 11.66
CA THR A 244 -5.67 -12.09 12.36
C THR A 244 -6.89 -11.87 13.23
N SER A 245 -6.68 -11.49 14.48
CA SER A 245 -7.73 -11.28 15.49
C SER A 245 -8.59 -12.52 15.74
N HIS A 246 -8.07 -13.71 15.46
CA HIS A 246 -8.74 -14.98 15.80
C HIS A 246 -8.76 -15.17 17.32
N PRO A 247 -9.88 -15.65 17.90
CA PRO A 247 -10.02 -15.71 19.36
C PRO A 247 -9.07 -16.68 20.07
N ILE A 248 -8.49 -17.65 19.35
CA ILE A 248 -7.64 -18.70 19.92
C ILE A 248 -6.20 -18.63 19.38
N LEU A 249 -6.02 -18.22 18.11
CA LEU A 249 -4.69 -18.17 17.48
C LEU A 249 -3.95 -16.90 17.91
N PRO A 250 -2.62 -16.96 18.05
CA PRO A 250 -1.80 -15.78 18.34
C PRO A 250 -1.77 -14.84 17.14
N GLU A 251 -1.63 -13.54 17.38
CA GLU A 251 -1.46 -12.57 16.31
C GLU A 251 -0.11 -12.74 15.61
N PRO A 252 -0.07 -13.01 14.29
CA PRO A 252 1.19 -13.20 13.58
C PRO A 252 1.87 -11.87 13.29
N ILE A 253 3.13 -11.73 13.69
CA ILE A 253 4.01 -10.61 13.33
C ILE A 253 5.27 -11.15 12.67
N GLY A 254 5.89 -10.35 11.82
CA GLY A 254 7.05 -10.75 11.02
C GLY A 254 6.78 -10.59 9.53
N VAL A 255 7.64 -11.19 8.71
CA VAL A 255 7.43 -11.27 7.27
C VAL A 255 6.49 -12.43 6.97
N ILE A 256 5.29 -12.12 6.49
CA ILE A 256 4.25 -13.10 6.15
C ILE A 256 4.54 -13.69 4.77
N TYR A 257 4.97 -12.84 3.83
CA TYR A 257 5.26 -13.23 2.44
C TYR A 257 6.40 -12.40 1.86
N CYS A 258 7.32 -13.05 1.15
CA CYS A 258 8.43 -12.38 0.47
C CYS A 258 8.88 -13.20 -0.74
N VAL A 259 8.77 -12.62 -1.95
CA VAL A 259 9.26 -13.21 -3.20
C VAL A 259 9.80 -12.14 -4.14
N ASP A 260 10.79 -12.50 -4.92
CA ASP A 260 11.37 -11.61 -5.94
C ASP A 260 10.56 -11.63 -7.23
N LYS A 261 10.17 -10.45 -7.71
CA LYS A 261 9.57 -10.26 -9.03
C LYS A 261 10.11 -8.98 -9.67
N PRO A 262 10.23 -8.93 -11.01
CA PRO A 262 10.62 -7.69 -11.69
C PRO A 262 9.72 -6.52 -11.34
N THR A 263 10.32 -5.37 -11.03
CA THR A 263 9.57 -4.17 -10.67
C THR A 263 8.98 -3.48 -11.90
N TYR A 264 7.89 -2.76 -11.71
CA TYR A 264 7.23 -2.00 -12.79
C TYR A 264 8.13 -0.92 -13.37
N ASN A 265 8.82 -0.15 -12.52
CA ASN A 265 9.74 0.91 -12.95
C ASN A 265 10.87 0.35 -13.83
N LYS A 266 11.49 -0.80 -13.46
CA LYS A 266 12.51 -1.45 -14.28
C LYS A 266 11.95 -1.90 -15.63
N LYS A 267 10.74 -2.48 -15.67
CA LYS A 267 10.08 -2.86 -16.92
C LYS A 267 9.76 -1.68 -17.82
N VAL A 268 9.40 -0.52 -17.24
CA VAL A 268 9.17 0.71 -18.00
C VAL A 268 10.48 1.18 -18.65
N ASP A 269 11.58 1.19 -17.89
CA ASP A 269 12.90 1.60 -18.41
C ASP A 269 13.38 0.65 -19.54
N GLU A 270 13.19 -0.66 -19.35
CA GLU A 270 13.49 -1.67 -20.40
C GLU A 270 12.63 -1.43 -21.66
N GLN A 271 11.35 -1.13 -21.50
CA GLN A 271 10.44 -0.85 -22.63
C GLN A 271 10.83 0.44 -23.36
N ILE A 272 11.17 1.49 -22.62
CA ILE A 272 11.65 2.76 -23.20
C ILE A 272 12.96 2.53 -23.96
N SER A 273 13.92 1.82 -23.38
CA SER A 273 15.21 1.52 -24.00
C SER A 273 15.04 0.73 -25.31
N ALA A 274 14.19 -0.30 -25.29
CA ALA A 274 13.88 -1.08 -26.49
C ALA A 274 13.17 -0.24 -27.58
N ALA A 275 12.30 0.68 -27.17
CA ALA A 275 11.64 1.61 -28.11
C ALA A 275 12.65 2.58 -28.73
N VAL A 276 13.56 3.13 -27.94
CA VAL A 276 14.63 4.04 -28.42
C VAL A 276 15.60 3.29 -29.35
N GLU A 277 15.97 2.06 -29.04
CA GLU A 277 16.82 1.24 -29.91
C GLU A 277 16.15 0.98 -31.27
N LYS A 278 14.86 0.67 -31.27
CA LYS A 278 14.11 0.35 -32.50
C LYS A 278 13.72 1.56 -33.34
N LEU A 279 13.36 2.67 -32.71
CA LEU A 279 12.75 3.85 -33.37
C LEU A 279 13.66 5.08 -33.37
N GLY A 280 14.81 5.01 -32.69
CA GLY A 280 15.68 6.15 -32.40
C GLY A 280 15.18 7.01 -31.24
N PRO A 281 16.01 7.96 -30.76
CA PRO A 281 15.65 8.88 -29.70
C PRO A 281 14.49 9.77 -30.13
N GLY A 282 13.57 10.07 -29.19
CA GLY A 282 12.45 10.94 -29.45
C GLY A 282 12.87 12.36 -29.77
N ASP A 283 12.25 12.98 -30.77
CA ASP A 283 12.44 14.39 -31.13
C ASP A 283 11.18 15.18 -30.80
N PHE A 284 11.22 15.88 -29.67
CA PHE A 284 10.10 16.69 -29.17
C PHE A 284 9.75 17.85 -30.13
N ASN A 285 10.75 18.45 -30.77
CA ASN A 285 10.52 19.54 -31.72
C ASN A 285 9.82 19.05 -33.00
N LYS A 286 10.18 17.86 -33.47
CA LYS A 286 9.51 17.22 -34.60
C LYS A 286 8.05 16.88 -34.25
N LEU A 287 7.80 16.34 -33.05
CA LEU A 287 6.47 16.04 -32.56
C LEU A 287 5.59 17.29 -32.45
N LEU A 288 6.12 18.38 -31.87
CA LEU A 288 5.44 19.68 -31.81
C LEU A 288 5.08 20.23 -33.18
N LYS A 289 6.02 20.20 -34.13
CA LYS A 289 5.79 20.68 -35.51
C LYS A 289 4.67 19.88 -36.19
N ILE A 290 4.61 18.57 -35.98
CA ILE A 290 3.54 17.73 -36.51
C ILE A 290 2.19 18.13 -35.91
N LYS A 291 2.10 18.20 -34.56
CA LYS A 291 0.85 18.59 -33.88
C LYS A 291 0.36 19.98 -34.26
N ILE A 292 1.25 20.97 -34.37
CA ILE A 292 0.91 22.31 -34.79
C ILE A 292 0.34 22.31 -36.22
N LYS A 293 0.97 21.58 -37.14
CA LYS A 293 0.46 21.44 -38.51
C LYS A 293 -0.94 20.81 -38.56
N ASP A 294 -1.19 19.79 -37.77
CA ASP A 294 -2.48 19.13 -37.71
C ASP A 294 -3.56 20.04 -37.13
N GLU A 295 -3.26 20.79 -36.08
CA GLU A 295 -4.20 21.79 -35.52
C GLU A 295 -4.49 22.95 -36.48
N VAL A 296 -3.48 23.47 -37.18
CA VAL A 296 -3.65 24.50 -38.20
C VAL A 296 -4.56 23.99 -39.34
N LYS A 297 -4.35 22.75 -39.79
CA LYS A 297 -5.19 22.14 -40.83
C LYS A 297 -6.64 21.95 -40.38
N LYS A 298 -6.85 21.49 -39.14
CA LYS A 298 -8.21 21.37 -38.55
C LYS A 298 -8.91 22.73 -38.46
N ASN A 299 -8.20 23.78 -38.02
CA ASN A 299 -8.76 25.12 -37.92
C ASN A 299 -9.11 25.71 -39.28
N GLN A 300 -8.28 25.49 -40.31
CA GLN A 300 -8.58 25.91 -41.67
C GLN A 300 -9.86 25.23 -42.20
N LEU A 301 -9.98 23.91 -42.02
CA LEU A 301 -11.18 23.17 -42.46
C LEU A 301 -12.44 23.64 -41.72
N SER A 302 -12.34 23.96 -40.44
CA SER A 302 -13.45 24.49 -39.63
C SER A 302 -13.88 25.88 -40.12
N GLN A 303 -12.93 26.74 -40.48
CA GLN A 303 -13.23 28.05 -41.03
C GLN A 303 -13.88 27.96 -42.41
N GLU A 304 -13.44 27.06 -43.26
CA GLU A 304 -14.06 26.83 -44.57
C GLU A 304 -15.51 26.36 -44.45
N LEU A 305 -15.79 25.43 -43.51
CA LEU A 305 -17.13 24.95 -43.20
C LEU A 305 -18.04 26.08 -42.71
N LEU A 306 -17.55 26.95 -41.80
CA LEU A 306 -18.29 28.11 -41.29
C LEU A 306 -18.60 29.09 -42.41
N MET A 307 -17.65 29.37 -43.34
CA MET A 307 -17.89 30.23 -44.51
C MET A 307 -18.94 29.62 -45.46
N GLN A 308 -18.92 28.30 -45.67
CA GLN A 308 -19.96 27.66 -46.50
C GLN A 308 -21.33 27.76 -45.87
N GLN A 309 -21.44 27.52 -44.54
CA GLN A 309 -22.69 27.69 -43.82
C GLN A 309 -23.24 29.12 -43.88
N SER A 310 -22.36 30.12 -43.71
CA SER A 310 -22.72 31.53 -43.80
C SER A 310 -23.22 31.89 -45.21
N LYS A 311 -22.55 31.39 -46.27
CA LYS A 311 -23.00 31.60 -47.67
C LYS A 311 -24.37 30.94 -47.91
N MET A 312 -24.59 29.73 -47.42
CA MET A 312 -25.91 29.08 -47.58
C MET A 312 -27.01 29.79 -46.80
N ALA A 313 -26.76 30.29 -45.62
CA ALA A 313 -27.71 31.07 -44.85
C ALA A 313 -28.08 32.37 -45.58
N SER A 314 -27.09 33.15 -46.12
CA SER A 314 -27.34 34.34 -46.89
C SER A 314 -28.11 34.09 -48.22
N MET A 315 -27.89 32.93 -48.87
CA MET A 315 -28.68 32.53 -50.04
C MET A 315 -30.13 32.17 -49.67
N GLY A 316 -30.34 31.56 -48.50
CA GLY A 316 -31.67 31.27 -47.97
C GLY A 316 -32.46 32.54 -47.72
N GLU A 317 -31.87 33.53 -47.05
CA GLU A 317 -32.47 34.83 -46.78
C GLU A 317 -32.79 35.62 -48.09
N MET A 318 -31.94 35.53 -49.12
CA MET A 318 -32.22 36.10 -50.41
C MET A 318 -33.40 35.43 -51.12
N LEU A 319 -33.53 34.12 -51.04
CA LEU A 319 -34.65 33.39 -51.64
C LEU A 319 -35.96 33.68 -50.92
N GLU A 320 -35.97 33.84 -49.62
CA GLU A 320 -37.16 34.25 -48.86
C GLU A 320 -37.57 35.65 -49.13
N SER A 321 -36.67 36.56 -49.52
CA SER A 321 -37.01 37.96 -49.91
C SER A 321 -37.55 38.12 -51.33
N ILE A 322 -37.49 37.09 -52.19
CA ILE A 322 -37.97 37.07 -53.56
C ILE A 322 -39.32 36.31 -53.66
N ALA A 323 -39.75 35.59 -52.67
CA ALA A 323 -41.06 34.96 -52.58
C ALA A 323 -42.08 35.82 -51.88
#